data_5bf86365daceb2c358b2e2495a9d7696
#
_entry.id   5bf86365daceb2c358b2e2495a9d7696
#
_cell.length_a   1.000
_cell.length_b   1.000
_cell.length_c   1.000
_cell.angle_alpha   90.00
_cell.angle_beta   90.00
_cell.angle_gamma   90.00
#
_symmetry.space_group_name_H-M   'P 1'
#
loop_
_entity.id
_entity.type
_entity.pdbx_description
1 polymer ?
#
loop_
_entity_poly.entity_id
_entity_poly.type
_entity_poly.pdbx_seq_one_letter_code
_entity_poly.pdbx_strand_id
1 'polypeptide(L)'
;MSVEKTPCGAKEKKFTNQTILLISFLISIVSILPMFFFRDKLYGDDIVFHINRLLSLDTVWKSPINFTTNGGTGQLINTFYPWLTYYPIFLIYKLTQSVFVAWMSFQFLVRFVTCLLSFYGLRLLKYSDKQVMIFVTFYLFSGYFLHNSYYRAAVGETLAMIFLPLVFVGVRLITFGDYKKWWVLTLGMLGLVYSHVLSVLLASLMIFLVVVTSFWTWDDKKERILGFLKATLVTLSMSLAFFVPMIEQFKYVTLRTTFKPLLSKTALSLVDNWELILKSDLRTPSVNLLYLLGLVLSLIFAKHFVKARETRIYLFISLVLAFLTLKSFPWQLLQESPVSNLQFPWRLWSFALLFFSLALANILENMSMKAVTMLVLMGLCLNMFQIVTVQDKMTKAKN
;
A
#
# COMPACT_ATOMS: atom_id res chain seq x y z
N MET A 1 -21.61 5.26 -26.20
CA MET A 1 -21.38 3.81 -26.34
C MET A 1 -22.14 3.11 -25.22
N SER A 2 -23.25 2.44 -25.55
CA SER A 2 -24.23 1.86 -24.62
C SER A 2 -23.59 0.72 -23.83
N VAL A 3 -23.74 0.79 -22.51
CA VAL A 3 -23.42 -0.30 -21.58
C VAL A 3 -24.41 -1.43 -21.85
N GLU A 4 -23.99 -2.50 -22.48
CA GLU A 4 -24.77 -3.74 -22.57
C GLU A 4 -25.08 -4.22 -21.14
N LYS A 5 -26.35 -4.23 -20.82
CA LYS A 5 -26.87 -4.84 -19.60
C LYS A 5 -26.69 -6.36 -19.69
N THR A 6 -25.80 -6.90 -18.91
CA THR A 6 -25.72 -8.35 -18.67
C THR A 6 -27.01 -8.86 -18.02
N PRO A 7 -27.49 -10.06 -18.35
CA PRO A 7 -28.80 -10.55 -17.91
C PRO A 7 -28.84 -10.84 -16.40
N CYS A 8 -29.99 -10.58 -15.86
CA CYS A 8 -30.50 -10.74 -14.52
C CYS A 8 -29.96 -12.00 -13.79
N GLY A 9 -28.85 -11.87 -13.08
CA GLY A 9 -28.47 -12.74 -11.98
C GLY A 9 -29.10 -12.21 -10.68
N ALA A 10 -29.51 -13.07 -9.79
CA ALA A 10 -30.08 -12.72 -8.48
C ALA A 10 -29.23 -11.60 -7.85
N LYS A 11 -29.86 -10.48 -7.46
CA LYS A 11 -29.16 -9.34 -6.82
C LYS A 11 -28.44 -9.86 -5.59
N GLU A 12 -27.12 -10.01 -5.67
CA GLU A 12 -26.32 -10.38 -4.50
C GLU A 12 -26.59 -9.38 -3.38
N LYS A 13 -26.93 -9.92 -2.21
CA LYS A 13 -27.22 -9.12 -1.02
C LYS A 13 -25.95 -8.39 -0.60
N LYS A 14 -25.94 -7.07 -0.66
CA LYS A 14 -24.79 -6.27 -0.20
C LYS A 14 -24.56 -6.46 1.29
N PHE A 15 -23.31 -6.50 1.71
CA PHE A 15 -22.96 -6.47 3.13
C PHE A 15 -23.44 -5.18 3.78
N THR A 16 -23.98 -5.30 4.98
CA THR A 16 -24.28 -4.13 5.82
C THR A 16 -22.97 -3.49 6.31
N ASN A 17 -23.05 -2.24 6.77
CA ASN A 17 -21.87 -1.59 7.37
C ASN A 17 -21.36 -2.39 8.58
N GLN A 18 -22.24 -2.97 9.39
CA GLN A 18 -21.86 -3.83 10.51
C GLN A 18 -21.10 -5.08 10.03
N THR A 19 -21.58 -5.72 8.96
CA THR A 19 -20.90 -6.88 8.36
C THR A 19 -19.49 -6.51 7.86
N ILE A 20 -19.35 -5.35 7.19
CA ILE A 20 -18.04 -4.87 6.73
C ILE A 20 -17.10 -4.61 7.91
N LEU A 21 -17.58 -3.93 8.94
CA LEU A 21 -16.79 -3.67 10.15
C LEU A 21 -16.35 -4.99 10.81
N LEU A 22 -17.26 -5.95 10.95
CA LEU A 22 -16.96 -7.26 11.55
C LEU A 22 -15.93 -8.04 10.72
N ILE A 23 -16.12 -8.15 9.41
CA ILE A 23 -15.18 -8.84 8.52
C ILE A 23 -13.80 -8.17 8.58
N SER A 24 -13.75 -6.83 8.47
CA SER A 24 -12.49 -6.07 8.54
C SER A 24 -11.80 -6.27 9.89
N PHE A 25 -12.55 -6.28 10.99
CA PHE A 25 -12.02 -6.54 12.32
C PHE A 25 -11.46 -7.97 12.43
N LEU A 26 -12.21 -8.98 11.98
CA LEU A 26 -11.79 -10.39 12.04
C LEU A 26 -10.55 -10.65 11.20
N ILE A 27 -10.49 -10.14 9.97
CA ILE A 27 -9.31 -10.24 9.12
C ILE A 27 -8.10 -9.62 9.82
N SER A 28 -8.27 -8.45 10.41
CA SER A 28 -7.17 -7.70 11.03
C SER A 28 -6.65 -8.36 12.31
N ILE A 29 -7.55 -8.77 13.20
CA ILE A 29 -7.15 -9.38 14.48
C ILE A 29 -6.52 -10.76 14.25
N VAL A 30 -7.11 -11.60 13.39
CA VAL A 30 -6.55 -12.92 13.09
C VAL A 30 -5.18 -12.81 12.43
N SER A 31 -4.97 -11.82 11.55
CA SER A 31 -3.69 -11.60 10.88
C SER A 31 -2.54 -11.33 11.85
N ILE A 32 -2.80 -10.70 12.99
CA ILE A 32 -1.76 -10.31 13.95
C ILE A 32 -1.58 -11.30 15.12
N LEU A 33 -2.47 -12.27 15.28
CA LEU A 33 -2.42 -13.25 16.38
C LEU A 33 -1.03 -13.90 16.55
N PRO A 34 -0.31 -14.32 15.50
CA PRO A 34 1.01 -14.95 15.67
C PRO A 34 2.02 -14.04 16.37
N MET A 35 1.89 -12.71 16.28
CA MET A 35 2.83 -11.78 16.88
C MET A 35 2.77 -11.81 18.43
N PHE A 36 1.65 -12.22 19.02
CA PHE A 36 1.54 -12.33 20.47
C PHE A 36 2.46 -13.39 21.08
N PHE A 37 2.86 -14.40 20.28
CA PHE A 37 3.84 -15.40 20.71
C PHE A 37 5.27 -14.86 20.78
N PHE A 38 5.52 -13.69 20.18
CA PHE A 38 6.84 -13.04 20.10
C PHE A 38 6.86 -11.67 20.81
N ARG A 39 5.99 -11.46 21.81
CA ARG A 39 5.78 -10.16 22.47
C ARG A 39 7.04 -9.52 23.07
N ASP A 40 8.00 -10.33 23.46
CA ASP A 40 9.24 -9.85 24.12
C ASP A 40 10.32 -9.46 23.10
N LYS A 41 10.05 -9.67 21.80
CA LYS A 41 11.03 -9.46 20.73
C LYS A 41 10.35 -8.83 19.51
N LEU A 42 10.51 -7.52 19.38
CA LEU A 42 10.10 -6.82 18.15
C LEU A 42 11.27 -6.84 17.16
N TYR A 43 11.01 -7.36 15.96
CA TYR A 43 11.98 -7.44 14.88
C TYR A 43 11.52 -6.64 13.67
N GLY A 44 12.47 -6.13 12.91
CA GLY A 44 12.30 -5.45 11.64
C GLY A 44 13.54 -4.62 11.33
N ASP A 45 13.93 -4.53 10.06
CA ASP A 45 15.13 -3.80 9.65
C ASP A 45 15.06 -2.33 10.08
N ASP A 46 13.90 -1.67 9.86
CA ASP A 46 13.69 -0.26 10.17
C ASP A 46 12.97 -0.04 11.52
N ILE A 47 12.73 -1.09 12.33
CA ILE A 47 11.86 -0.99 13.52
C ILE A 47 12.39 -0.03 14.57
N VAL A 48 13.70 -0.07 14.85
CA VAL A 48 14.33 0.82 15.86
C VAL A 48 14.21 2.28 15.41
N PHE A 49 14.42 2.55 14.13
CA PHE A 49 14.24 3.87 13.57
C PHE A 49 12.80 4.37 13.74
N HIS A 50 11.80 3.54 13.42
CA HIS A 50 10.40 3.93 13.53
C HIS A 50 9.88 4.01 14.96
N ILE A 51 10.41 3.22 15.89
CA ILE A 51 10.12 3.38 17.33
C ILE A 51 10.69 4.72 17.82
N ASN A 52 11.92 5.06 17.49
CA ASN A 52 12.50 6.36 17.84
C ASN A 52 11.69 7.52 17.26
N ARG A 53 11.20 7.40 16.01
CA ARG A 53 10.28 8.35 15.41
C ARG A 53 8.97 8.46 16.21
N LEU A 54 8.40 7.33 16.62
CA LEU A 54 7.17 7.30 17.42
C LEU A 54 7.38 8.06 18.74
N LEU A 55 8.43 7.73 19.48
CA LEU A 55 8.74 8.36 20.75
C LEU A 55 9.01 9.87 20.62
N SER A 56 9.57 10.29 19.50
CA SER A 56 9.87 11.71 19.24
C SER A 56 8.65 12.56 18.83
N LEU A 57 7.46 11.96 18.68
CA LEU A 57 6.23 12.70 18.37
C LEU A 57 5.67 13.51 19.54
N ASP A 58 6.17 13.34 20.75
CA ASP A 58 5.70 14.06 21.94
C ASP A 58 5.92 15.59 21.85
N THR A 59 6.93 16.03 21.11
CA THR A 59 7.24 17.45 20.91
C THR A 59 6.86 17.99 19.54
N VAL A 60 6.33 17.17 18.64
CA VAL A 60 6.14 17.49 17.21
C VAL A 60 5.30 18.75 16.95
N TRP A 61 4.37 19.10 17.84
CA TRP A 61 3.54 20.29 17.75
C TRP A 61 4.18 21.54 18.36
N LYS A 62 5.31 21.41 19.08
CA LYS A 62 5.94 22.51 19.83
C LYS A 62 7.30 22.89 19.26
N SER A 63 8.05 21.93 18.78
CA SER A 63 9.42 22.14 18.31
C SER A 63 9.71 21.21 17.14
N PRO A 64 10.38 21.71 16.08
CA PRO A 64 10.86 20.87 14.99
C PRO A 64 11.99 19.94 15.45
N ILE A 65 12.72 20.30 16.52
CA ILE A 65 13.82 19.50 17.07
C ILE A 65 13.32 18.71 18.26
N ASN A 66 13.57 17.41 18.26
CA ASN A 66 13.30 16.52 19.40
C ASN A 66 14.59 16.10 20.07
N PHE A 67 14.65 16.24 21.40
CA PHE A 67 15.79 15.86 22.24
C PHE A 67 15.49 14.67 23.17
N THR A 68 14.30 14.06 23.08
CA THR A 68 13.90 12.96 23.96
C THR A 68 14.40 11.59 23.51
N THR A 69 14.89 11.50 22.30
CA THR A 69 15.39 10.26 21.68
C THR A 69 16.85 10.41 21.21
N ASN A 70 17.49 9.33 20.77
CA ASN A 70 18.86 9.32 20.29
C ASN A 70 19.88 9.90 21.30
N GLY A 71 19.74 9.57 22.59
CA GLY A 71 20.67 10.04 23.61
C GLY A 71 20.66 11.54 23.85
N GLY A 72 19.58 12.23 23.50
CA GLY A 72 19.45 13.68 23.73
C GLY A 72 20.19 14.55 22.72
N THR A 73 20.73 14.00 21.62
CA THR A 73 21.54 14.73 20.62
C THR A 73 20.73 15.70 19.75
N GLY A 74 19.41 15.61 19.79
CA GLY A 74 18.51 16.38 18.94
C GLY A 74 18.34 15.75 17.54
N GLN A 75 17.10 15.71 17.05
CA GLN A 75 16.80 15.21 15.71
C GLN A 75 15.60 15.95 15.08
N LEU A 76 15.66 16.11 13.77
CA LEU A 76 14.63 16.77 12.95
C LEU A 76 13.82 15.79 12.11
N ILE A 77 13.86 14.49 12.45
CA ILE A 77 13.39 13.46 11.54
C ILE A 77 11.91 13.60 11.19
N ASN A 78 11.05 13.94 12.15
CA ASN A 78 9.63 14.12 11.91
C ASN A 78 9.28 15.43 11.19
N THR A 79 10.25 16.34 11.01
CA THR A 79 10.09 17.51 10.14
C THR A 79 10.22 17.12 8.66
N PHE A 80 11.09 16.17 8.35
CA PHE A 80 11.38 15.72 6.98
C PHE A 80 10.69 14.42 6.59
N TYR A 81 10.17 13.69 7.57
CA TYR A 81 9.43 12.44 7.34
C TYR A 81 7.99 12.58 7.85
N PRO A 82 6.97 12.41 6.98
CA PRO A 82 5.56 12.58 7.36
C PRO A 82 5.15 11.71 8.55
N TRP A 83 4.34 12.24 9.44
CA TRP A 83 4.04 11.58 10.71
C TRP A 83 2.56 11.55 11.10
N LEU A 84 1.70 12.35 10.46
CA LEU A 84 0.31 12.51 10.92
C LEU A 84 -0.47 11.18 10.91
N THR A 85 -0.28 10.34 9.89
CA THR A 85 -0.89 9.00 9.83
C THR A 85 -0.33 8.03 10.86
N TYR A 86 0.86 8.31 11.41
CA TYR A 86 1.47 7.54 12.49
C TYR A 86 1.10 8.06 13.89
N TYR A 87 0.56 9.28 13.98
CA TYR A 87 0.20 9.92 15.24
C TYR A 87 -0.85 9.15 16.07
N PRO A 88 -1.88 8.49 15.49
CA PRO A 88 -2.78 7.64 16.26
C PRO A 88 -2.07 6.53 17.05
N ILE A 89 -1.00 5.97 16.50
CA ILE A 89 -0.17 4.95 17.17
C ILE A 89 0.59 5.55 18.35
N PHE A 90 1.08 6.79 18.19
CA PHE A 90 1.70 7.53 19.29
C PHE A 90 0.71 7.78 20.44
N LEU A 91 -0.55 8.13 20.15
CA LEU A 91 -1.57 8.29 21.19
C LEU A 91 -1.81 6.99 21.95
N ILE A 92 -1.88 5.84 21.24
CA ILE A 92 -1.99 4.53 21.90
C ILE A 92 -0.76 4.25 22.78
N TYR A 93 0.44 4.56 22.30
CA TYR A 93 1.65 4.47 23.11
C TYR A 93 1.56 5.33 24.38
N LYS A 94 1.10 6.58 24.26
CA LYS A 94 0.95 7.49 25.41
C LYS A 94 -0.04 6.96 26.44
N LEU A 95 -1.11 6.30 26.00
CA LEU A 95 -2.11 5.72 26.90
C LEU A 95 -1.62 4.44 27.58
N THR A 96 -0.87 3.62 26.88
CA THR A 96 -0.49 2.27 27.36
C THR A 96 0.93 2.19 27.90
N GLN A 97 1.79 3.16 27.60
CA GLN A 97 3.24 3.18 27.87
C GLN A 97 3.96 1.92 27.34
N SER A 98 3.36 1.22 26.38
CA SER A 98 3.87 -0.03 25.82
C SER A 98 4.16 0.11 24.32
N VAL A 99 5.42 0.01 23.94
CA VAL A 99 5.86 -0.04 22.53
C VAL A 99 5.28 -1.26 21.82
N PHE A 100 5.17 -2.39 22.53
CA PHE A 100 4.57 -3.61 21.97
C PHE A 100 3.10 -3.38 21.60
N VAL A 101 2.29 -2.81 22.52
CA VAL A 101 0.88 -2.52 22.26
C VAL A 101 0.74 -1.52 21.11
N ALA A 102 1.57 -0.48 21.07
CA ALA A 102 1.59 0.49 19.98
C ALA A 102 1.88 -0.19 18.63
N TRP A 103 2.89 -1.08 18.60
CA TRP A 103 3.25 -1.82 17.38
C TRP A 103 2.14 -2.78 16.92
N MET A 104 1.52 -3.50 17.85
CA MET A 104 0.38 -4.38 17.55
C MET A 104 -0.81 -3.58 17.01
N SER A 105 -1.07 -2.42 17.60
CA SER A 105 -2.12 -1.51 17.15
C SER A 105 -1.83 -0.96 15.75
N PHE A 106 -0.56 -0.65 15.46
CA PHE A 106 -0.14 -0.28 14.10
C PHE A 106 -0.47 -1.40 13.10
N GLN A 107 -0.05 -2.62 13.39
CA GLN A 107 -0.30 -3.77 12.53
C GLN A 107 -1.79 -4.04 12.34
N PHE A 108 -2.59 -3.91 13.39
CA PHE A 108 -4.04 -4.03 13.32
C PHE A 108 -4.67 -2.92 12.47
N LEU A 109 -4.37 -1.65 12.77
CA LEU A 109 -4.97 -0.50 12.10
C LEU A 109 -4.63 -0.45 10.61
N VAL A 110 -3.41 -0.80 10.23
CA VAL A 110 -3.01 -0.90 8.82
C VAL A 110 -3.96 -1.82 8.06
N ARG A 111 -4.25 -3.00 8.55
CA ARG A 111 -5.13 -3.96 7.89
C ARG A 111 -6.59 -3.53 7.96
N PHE A 112 -7.04 -3.11 9.11
CA PHE A 112 -8.42 -2.70 9.35
C PHE A 112 -8.83 -1.53 8.45
N VAL A 113 -8.01 -0.47 8.42
CA VAL A 113 -8.28 0.71 7.59
C VAL A 113 -8.15 0.37 6.10
N THR A 114 -7.19 -0.47 5.70
CA THR A 114 -7.10 -0.92 4.29
C THR A 114 -8.36 -1.68 3.87
N CYS A 115 -8.88 -2.59 4.70
CA CYS A 115 -10.15 -3.27 4.43
C CYS A 115 -11.29 -2.25 4.26
N LEU A 116 -11.46 -1.34 5.21
CA LEU A 116 -12.53 -0.35 5.18
C LEU A 116 -12.45 0.54 3.93
N LEU A 117 -11.28 1.12 3.65
CA LEU A 117 -11.11 1.98 2.48
C LEU A 117 -11.31 1.22 1.17
N SER A 118 -10.93 -0.06 1.13
CA SER A 118 -11.19 -0.92 -0.03
C SER A 118 -12.68 -1.19 -0.21
N PHE A 119 -13.41 -1.55 0.86
CA PHE A 119 -14.85 -1.79 0.77
C PHE A 119 -15.61 -0.52 0.36
N TYR A 120 -15.42 0.58 1.06
CA TYR A 120 -16.15 1.80 0.76
C TYR A 120 -15.70 2.44 -0.56
N GLY A 121 -14.40 2.41 -0.86
CA GLY A 121 -13.85 2.97 -2.08
C GLY A 121 -14.29 2.19 -3.34
N LEU A 122 -14.02 0.88 -3.40
CA LEU A 122 -14.31 0.08 -4.60
C LEU A 122 -15.82 -0.03 -4.86
N ARG A 123 -16.67 0.03 -3.83
CA ARG A 123 -18.14 0.13 -4.00
C ARG A 123 -18.57 1.38 -4.80
N LEU A 124 -17.81 2.50 -4.72
CA LEU A 124 -18.08 3.69 -5.54
C LEU A 124 -17.87 3.40 -7.03
N LEU A 125 -17.01 2.44 -7.37
CA LEU A 125 -16.78 1.93 -8.72
C LEU A 125 -17.68 0.73 -9.07
N LYS A 126 -18.69 0.43 -8.22
CA LYS A 126 -19.67 -0.66 -8.39
C LYS A 126 -19.09 -2.08 -8.29
N TYR A 127 -17.93 -2.26 -7.65
CA TYR A 127 -17.43 -3.58 -7.31
C TYR A 127 -18.40 -4.27 -6.32
N SER A 128 -18.63 -5.56 -6.51
CA SER A 128 -19.40 -6.37 -5.55
C SER A 128 -18.56 -6.64 -4.30
N ASP A 129 -19.21 -7.00 -3.20
CA ASP A 129 -18.50 -7.31 -1.94
C ASP A 129 -17.59 -8.51 -2.07
N LYS A 130 -17.94 -9.49 -2.92
CA LYS A 130 -17.05 -10.60 -3.28
C LYS A 130 -15.77 -10.12 -3.96
N GLN A 131 -15.91 -9.25 -4.95
CA GLN A 131 -14.75 -8.67 -5.64
C GLN A 131 -13.85 -7.91 -4.67
N VAL A 132 -14.44 -7.15 -3.73
CA VAL A 132 -13.66 -6.44 -2.70
C VAL A 132 -12.94 -7.43 -1.79
N MET A 133 -13.58 -8.52 -1.36
CA MET A 133 -12.92 -9.56 -0.55
C MET A 133 -11.74 -10.20 -1.31
N ILE A 134 -11.90 -10.50 -2.59
CA ILE A 134 -10.82 -11.03 -3.44
C ILE A 134 -9.67 -9.99 -3.50
N PHE A 135 -9.99 -8.73 -3.80
CA PHE A 135 -9.02 -7.64 -3.81
C PHE A 135 -8.24 -7.56 -2.49
N VAL A 136 -8.94 -7.47 -1.37
CA VAL A 136 -8.34 -7.37 -0.03
C VAL A 136 -7.42 -8.55 0.25
N THR A 137 -7.81 -9.77 -0.12
CA THR A 137 -7.01 -10.98 0.09
C THR A 137 -5.66 -10.89 -0.64
N PHE A 138 -5.69 -10.62 -1.94
CA PHE A 138 -4.45 -10.55 -2.73
C PHE A 138 -3.60 -9.32 -2.41
N TYR A 139 -4.21 -8.24 -1.97
CA TYR A 139 -3.50 -7.01 -1.62
C TYR A 139 -2.83 -7.11 -0.25
N LEU A 140 -3.60 -7.40 0.83
CA LEU A 140 -3.10 -7.42 2.20
C LEU A 140 -2.17 -8.59 2.51
N PHE A 141 -2.41 -9.76 1.89
CA PHE A 141 -1.60 -10.97 2.13
C PHE A 141 -0.55 -11.19 1.04
N SER A 142 -0.29 -10.18 0.21
CA SER A 142 0.80 -10.22 -0.76
C SER A 142 2.17 -10.22 -0.06
N GLY A 143 3.14 -10.89 -0.68
CA GLY A 143 4.50 -10.98 -0.12
C GLY A 143 5.10 -9.61 0.17
N TYR A 144 4.94 -8.66 -0.73
CA TYR A 144 5.50 -7.31 -0.55
C TYR A 144 4.81 -6.51 0.56
N PHE A 145 3.48 -6.60 0.69
CA PHE A 145 2.78 -5.94 1.80
C PHE A 145 3.25 -6.47 3.15
N LEU A 146 3.39 -7.79 3.26
CA LEU A 146 3.84 -8.46 4.48
C LEU A 146 5.33 -8.21 4.75
N HIS A 147 6.17 -8.19 3.71
CA HIS A 147 7.58 -7.80 3.82
C HIS A 147 7.71 -6.40 4.43
N ASN A 148 7.01 -5.40 3.88
CA ASN A 148 7.07 -4.03 4.40
C ASN A 148 6.53 -3.91 5.82
N SER A 149 5.45 -4.62 6.16
CA SER A 149 4.83 -4.49 7.48
C SER A 149 5.54 -5.28 8.58
N TYR A 150 6.11 -6.46 8.27
CA TYR A 150 6.71 -7.34 9.29
C TYR A 150 8.23 -7.42 9.23
N TYR A 151 8.80 -7.75 8.07
CA TYR A 151 10.24 -7.98 7.98
C TYR A 151 11.01 -6.68 7.96
N ARG A 152 10.69 -5.80 7.01
CA ARG A 152 11.35 -4.50 6.89
C ARG A 152 10.89 -3.51 7.97
N ALA A 153 9.66 -3.62 8.42
CA ALA A 153 9.00 -2.66 9.31
C ALA A 153 9.02 -1.21 8.74
N ALA A 154 8.80 -1.06 7.44
CA ALA A 154 8.80 0.22 6.72
C ALA A 154 7.48 0.98 6.95
N VAL A 155 7.32 1.57 8.13
CA VAL A 155 6.07 2.20 8.60
C VAL A 155 5.48 3.18 7.60
N GLY A 156 6.29 4.09 7.06
CA GLY A 156 5.78 5.12 6.13
C GLY A 156 5.23 4.54 4.85
N GLU A 157 5.94 3.60 4.23
CA GLU A 157 5.50 2.95 2.99
C GLU A 157 4.28 2.06 3.24
N THR A 158 4.26 1.33 4.36
CA THR A 158 3.11 0.51 4.77
C THR A 158 1.85 1.37 5.00
N LEU A 159 1.99 2.52 5.66
CA LEU A 159 0.90 3.49 5.83
C LEU A 159 0.42 4.05 4.49
N ALA A 160 1.33 4.35 3.56
CA ALA A 160 0.96 4.83 2.23
C ALA A 160 0.14 3.77 1.46
N MET A 161 0.51 2.48 1.57
CA MET A 161 -0.22 1.40 0.91
C MET A 161 -1.70 1.32 1.35
N ILE A 162 -2.07 1.79 2.54
CA ILE A 162 -3.47 1.88 3.00
C ILE A 162 -4.31 2.73 2.04
N PHE A 163 -3.73 3.82 1.52
CA PHE A 163 -4.44 4.84 0.75
C PHE A 163 -4.36 4.64 -0.77
N LEU A 164 -3.48 3.77 -1.28
CA LEU A 164 -3.37 3.50 -2.71
C LEU A 164 -4.69 3.03 -3.36
N PRO A 165 -5.50 2.14 -2.74
CA PRO A 165 -6.81 1.79 -3.29
C PRO A 165 -7.73 3.00 -3.44
N LEU A 166 -7.69 3.94 -2.49
CA LEU A 166 -8.51 5.16 -2.53
C LEU A 166 -8.04 6.13 -3.61
N VAL A 167 -6.71 6.27 -3.80
CA VAL A 167 -6.14 7.05 -4.92
C VAL A 167 -6.61 6.48 -6.25
N PHE A 168 -6.52 5.16 -6.44
CA PHE A 168 -7.02 4.50 -7.64
C PHE A 168 -8.51 4.80 -7.87
N VAL A 169 -9.34 4.64 -6.85
CA VAL A 169 -10.78 4.93 -6.92
C VAL A 169 -11.03 6.38 -7.31
N GLY A 170 -10.34 7.33 -6.68
CA GLY A 170 -10.48 8.76 -6.96
C GLY A 170 -10.12 9.10 -8.40
N VAL A 171 -9.01 8.56 -8.91
CA VAL A 171 -8.61 8.70 -10.32
C VAL A 171 -9.68 8.14 -11.25
N ARG A 172 -10.17 6.93 -10.99
CA ARG A 172 -11.21 6.28 -11.81
C ARG A 172 -12.53 7.06 -11.81
N LEU A 173 -12.93 7.64 -10.68
CA LEU A 173 -14.12 8.49 -10.59
C LEU A 173 -13.96 9.74 -11.44
N ILE A 174 -12.81 10.41 -11.37
CA ILE A 174 -12.60 11.63 -12.17
C ILE A 174 -12.47 11.30 -13.65
N THR A 175 -11.76 10.23 -14.03
CA THR A 175 -11.49 9.93 -15.45
C THR A 175 -12.67 9.31 -16.18
N PHE A 176 -13.41 8.39 -15.56
CA PHE A 176 -14.42 7.57 -16.25
C PHE A 176 -15.74 7.43 -15.48
N GLY A 177 -15.80 7.96 -14.24
CA GLY A 177 -16.97 7.90 -13.38
C GLY A 177 -17.56 9.27 -13.10
N ASP A 178 -18.03 9.42 -11.86
CA ASP A 178 -18.59 10.65 -11.32
C ASP A 178 -17.48 11.60 -10.85
N TYR A 179 -17.04 12.50 -11.71
CA TYR A 179 -15.99 13.48 -11.42
C TYR A 179 -16.34 14.44 -10.27
N LYS A 180 -17.60 14.57 -9.89
CA LYS A 180 -18.02 15.37 -8.72
C LYS A 180 -17.48 14.80 -7.41
N LYS A 181 -17.08 13.52 -7.41
CA LYS A 181 -16.43 12.85 -6.27
C LYS A 181 -14.90 13.00 -6.26
N TRP A 182 -14.37 14.10 -6.79
CA TRP A 182 -12.95 14.43 -6.81
C TRP A 182 -12.31 14.39 -5.41
N TRP A 183 -13.07 14.65 -4.35
CA TRP A 183 -12.63 14.58 -2.95
C TRP A 183 -12.10 13.19 -2.54
N VAL A 184 -12.50 12.13 -3.22
CA VAL A 184 -11.98 10.78 -2.97
C VAL A 184 -10.48 10.72 -3.30
N LEU A 185 -10.08 11.34 -4.42
CA LEU A 185 -8.66 11.48 -4.78
C LEU A 185 -7.91 12.32 -3.74
N THR A 186 -8.52 13.43 -3.30
CA THR A 186 -7.95 14.28 -2.24
C THR A 186 -7.65 13.49 -0.97
N LEU A 187 -8.62 12.72 -0.47
CA LEU A 187 -8.42 11.88 0.73
C LEU A 187 -7.30 10.85 0.54
N GLY A 188 -7.27 10.18 -0.60
CA GLY A 188 -6.20 9.23 -0.93
C GLY A 188 -4.82 9.89 -0.96
N MET A 189 -4.71 11.03 -1.66
CA MET A 189 -3.44 11.76 -1.77
C MET A 189 -2.99 12.37 -0.45
N LEU A 190 -3.90 12.90 0.38
CA LEU A 190 -3.58 13.37 1.73
C LEU A 190 -3.04 12.23 2.61
N GLY A 191 -3.67 11.05 2.52
CA GLY A 191 -3.16 9.86 3.19
C GLY A 191 -1.73 9.53 2.78
N LEU A 192 -1.40 9.63 1.49
CA LEU A 192 -0.03 9.44 0.99
C LEU A 192 0.92 10.52 1.50
N VAL A 193 0.54 11.81 1.39
CA VAL A 193 1.38 12.95 1.82
C VAL A 193 1.77 12.81 3.28
N TYR A 194 0.82 12.47 4.14
CA TYR A 194 1.08 12.33 5.56
C TYR A 194 1.65 10.97 5.99
N SER A 195 1.95 10.09 5.02
CA SER A 195 2.58 8.78 5.25
C SER A 195 3.98 8.68 4.66
N HIS A 196 4.14 8.92 3.33
CA HIS A 196 5.39 8.62 2.63
C HIS A 196 5.56 9.44 1.35
N VAL A 197 6.50 10.39 1.36
CA VAL A 197 6.70 11.35 0.25
C VAL A 197 7.00 10.65 -1.09
N LEU A 198 7.83 9.60 -1.09
CA LEU A 198 8.14 8.89 -2.34
C LEU A 198 6.90 8.23 -2.95
N SER A 199 5.98 7.70 -2.13
CA SER A 199 4.71 7.15 -2.62
C SER A 199 3.83 8.23 -3.25
N VAL A 200 3.88 9.48 -2.77
CA VAL A 200 3.21 10.63 -3.42
C VAL A 200 3.77 10.84 -4.83
N LEU A 201 5.10 10.86 -4.96
CA LEU A 201 5.76 11.05 -6.26
C LEU A 201 5.36 9.94 -7.26
N LEU A 202 5.44 8.68 -6.84
CA LEU A 202 5.06 7.54 -7.69
C LEU A 202 3.58 7.56 -8.06
N ALA A 203 2.69 7.86 -7.11
CA ALA A 203 1.26 7.98 -7.37
C ALA A 203 0.96 9.14 -8.32
N SER A 204 1.63 10.29 -8.15
CA SER A 204 1.48 11.44 -9.04
C SER A 204 1.92 11.12 -10.47
N LEU A 205 3.03 10.39 -10.64
CA LEU A 205 3.47 9.90 -11.94
C LEU A 205 2.44 8.95 -12.57
N MET A 206 1.89 8.01 -11.79
CA MET A 206 0.84 7.11 -12.28
C MET A 206 -0.44 7.88 -12.67
N ILE A 207 -0.85 8.88 -11.88
CA ILE A 207 -1.98 9.76 -12.21
C ILE A 207 -1.72 10.49 -13.53
N PHE A 208 -0.53 11.08 -13.67
CA PHE A 208 -0.14 11.78 -14.90
C PHE A 208 -0.23 10.87 -16.12
N LEU A 209 0.32 9.65 -16.04
CA LEU A 209 0.27 8.67 -17.12
C LEU A 209 -1.18 8.30 -17.48
N VAL A 210 -2.05 8.09 -16.46
CA VAL A 210 -3.47 7.81 -16.70
C VAL A 210 -4.15 8.99 -17.38
N VAL A 211 -3.90 10.23 -16.94
CA VAL A 211 -4.47 11.44 -17.54
C VAL A 211 -4.03 11.54 -19.01
N VAL A 212 -2.73 11.49 -19.29
CA VAL A 212 -2.20 11.64 -20.65
C VAL A 212 -2.74 10.56 -21.59
N THR A 213 -2.78 9.30 -21.17
CA THR A 213 -3.22 8.19 -22.02
C THR A 213 -4.73 8.11 -22.21
N SER A 214 -5.52 8.65 -21.27
CA SER A 214 -6.98 8.58 -21.33
C SER A 214 -7.66 9.89 -21.73
N PHE A 215 -6.98 11.03 -21.69
CA PHE A 215 -7.53 12.37 -21.93
C PHE A 215 -8.38 12.47 -23.20
N TRP A 216 -7.91 11.87 -24.30
CA TRP A 216 -8.59 11.94 -25.59
C TRP A 216 -9.92 11.19 -25.63
N THR A 217 -10.14 10.25 -24.69
CA THR A 217 -11.34 9.44 -24.58
C THR A 217 -12.40 10.02 -23.63
N TRP A 218 -12.12 11.17 -23.00
CA TRP A 218 -13.02 11.74 -22.02
C TRP A 218 -14.16 12.51 -22.67
N ASP A 219 -15.35 12.30 -22.18
CA ASP A 219 -16.45 13.24 -22.23
C ASP A 219 -16.25 14.28 -21.10
N ASP A 220 -16.90 15.45 -21.17
CA ASP A 220 -16.83 16.50 -20.13
C ASP A 220 -15.38 16.87 -19.71
N LYS A 221 -14.46 17.01 -20.66
CA LYS A 221 -13.03 17.23 -20.41
C LYS A 221 -12.75 18.35 -19.42
N LYS A 222 -13.45 19.47 -19.55
CA LYS A 222 -13.28 20.66 -18.70
C LYS A 222 -13.57 20.31 -17.24
N GLU A 223 -14.70 19.66 -16.97
CA GLU A 223 -15.17 19.29 -15.63
C GLU A 223 -14.24 18.27 -14.99
N ARG A 224 -13.71 17.32 -15.77
CA ARG A 224 -12.74 16.31 -15.29
C ARG A 224 -11.39 16.95 -14.95
N ILE A 225 -10.89 17.89 -15.78
CA ILE A 225 -9.69 18.68 -15.48
C ILE A 225 -9.92 19.49 -14.20
N LEU A 226 -11.07 20.17 -14.07
CA LEU A 226 -11.44 20.89 -12.86
C LEU A 226 -11.51 19.98 -11.64
N GLY A 227 -11.96 18.75 -11.80
CA GLY A 227 -11.95 17.73 -10.75
C GLY A 227 -10.53 17.42 -10.26
N PHE A 228 -9.58 17.17 -11.19
CA PHE A 228 -8.17 16.99 -10.83
C PHE A 228 -7.56 18.24 -10.21
N LEU A 229 -7.85 19.42 -10.76
CA LEU A 229 -7.35 20.71 -10.23
C LEU A 229 -7.83 20.94 -8.80
N LYS A 230 -9.13 20.73 -8.52
CA LYS A 230 -9.71 20.83 -7.17
C LYS A 230 -9.03 19.84 -6.22
N ALA A 231 -8.90 18.59 -6.62
CA ALA A 231 -8.24 17.57 -5.81
C ALA A 231 -6.79 17.97 -5.49
N THR A 232 -6.04 18.46 -6.46
CA THR A 232 -4.65 18.92 -6.28
C THR A 232 -4.57 20.12 -5.36
N LEU A 233 -5.37 21.18 -5.60
CA LEU A 233 -5.33 22.41 -4.80
C LEU A 233 -5.70 22.13 -3.34
N VAL A 234 -6.76 21.35 -3.09
CA VAL A 234 -7.14 21.01 -1.72
C VAL A 234 -6.09 20.13 -1.05
N THR A 235 -5.53 19.16 -1.77
CA THR A 235 -4.42 18.33 -1.24
C THR A 235 -3.24 19.22 -0.85
N LEU A 236 -2.78 20.11 -1.73
CA LEU A 236 -1.67 21.01 -1.45
C LEU A 236 -1.97 21.91 -0.26
N SER A 237 -3.15 22.56 -0.23
CA SER A 237 -3.54 23.45 0.87
C SER A 237 -3.55 22.72 2.23
N MET A 238 -4.13 21.53 2.28
CA MET A 238 -4.16 20.73 3.52
C MET A 238 -2.79 20.14 3.88
N SER A 239 -1.86 20.06 2.93
CA SER A 239 -0.50 19.56 3.16
C SER A 239 0.47 20.65 3.66
N LEU A 240 0.07 21.91 3.69
CA LEU A 240 0.93 23.02 4.14
C LEU A 240 1.43 22.83 5.57
N ALA A 241 0.62 22.21 6.44
CA ALA A 241 1.03 21.89 7.82
C ALA A 241 2.28 21.01 7.91
N PHE A 242 2.56 20.21 6.86
CA PHE A 242 3.79 19.42 6.77
C PHE A 242 4.86 20.14 5.95
N PHE A 243 4.51 20.66 4.78
CA PHE A 243 5.51 21.22 3.86
C PHE A 243 6.09 22.56 4.32
N VAL A 244 5.31 23.43 4.97
CA VAL A 244 5.81 24.76 5.40
C VAL A 244 6.93 24.61 6.43
N PRO A 245 6.77 23.87 7.55
CA PRO A 245 7.86 23.65 8.48
C PRO A 245 9.08 22.96 7.85
N MET A 246 8.85 21.99 6.95
CA MET A 246 9.92 21.29 6.23
C MET A 246 10.73 22.26 5.36
N ILE A 247 10.07 23.11 4.55
CA ILE A 247 10.72 24.09 3.67
C ILE A 247 11.47 25.14 4.50
N GLU A 248 10.89 25.58 5.60
CA GLU A 248 11.55 26.51 6.51
C GLU A 248 12.86 25.94 7.04
N GLN A 249 12.85 24.68 7.48
CA GLN A 249 14.06 24.02 8.01
C GLN A 249 15.15 23.82 6.96
N PHE A 250 14.80 23.67 5.68
CA PHE A 250 15.82 23.61 4.60
C PHE A 250 16.70 24.87 4.51
N LYS A 251 16.28 26.02 5.06
CA LYS A 251 17.11 27.23 5.13
C LYS A 251 18.26 27.10 6.13
N TYR A 252 18.10 26.25 7.13
CA TYR A 252 19.02 26.14 8.27
C TYR A 252 19.80 24.83 8.28
N VAL A 253 19.31 23.79 7.60
CA VAL A 253 19.88 22.47 7.61
C VAL A 253 20.20 22.02 6.19
N THR A 254 21.48 21.75 5.94
CA THR A 254 21.88 21.06 4.72
C THR A 254 21.69 19.56 4.93
N LEU A 255 20.61 19.02 4.37
CA LEU A 255 20.45 17.58 4.37
C LEU A 255 21.52 16.93 3.50
N ARG A 256 22.31 16.04 4.07
CA ARG A 256 23.10 15.13 3.25
C ARG A 256 22.11 14.36 2.37
N THR A 257 22.35 14.40 1.06
CA THR A 257 21.52 13.68 0.09
C THR A 257 21.33 12.24 0.54
N THR A 258 20.12 11.77 0.43
CA THR A 258 19.76 10.39 0.72
C THR A 258 20.74 9.43 0.04
N PHE A 259 21.13 8.38 0.73
CA PHE A 259 21.89 7.28 0.16
C PHE A 259 21.24 6.82 -1.16
N LYS A 260 22.01 6.90 -2.26
CA LYS A 260 21.57 6.49 -3.59
C LYS A 260 22.27 5.19 -3.97
N PRO A 261 21.71 4.04 -3.64
CA PRO A 261 22.29 2.77 -4.04
C PRO A 261 22.25 2.60 -5.56
N LEU A 262 23.10 1.74 -6.09
CA LEU A 262 23.02 1.36 -7.50
C LEU A 262 21.72 0.60 -7.74
N LEU A 263 20.82 1.15 -8.58
CA LEU A 263 19.52 0.58 -8.87
C LEU A 263 19.62 -0.88 -9.36
N SER A 264 20.64 -1.17 -10.19
CA SER A 264 20.90 -2.52 -10.68
C SER A 264 21.26 -3.53 -9.59
N LYS A 265 21.86 -3.07 -8.48
CA LYS A 265 22.20 -3.95 -7.34
C LYS A 265 21.02 -4.15 -6.41
N THR A 266 20.12 -3.18 -6.34
CA THR A 266 18.92 -3.23 -5.47
C THR A 266 17.69 -3.78 -6.17
N ALA A 267 17.73 -3.97 -7.50
CA ALA A 267 16.67 -4.65 -8.24
C ALA A 267 16.63 -6.15 -7.91
N LEU A 268 15.47 -6.79 -8.09
CA LEU A 268 15.24 -8.18 -7.73
C LEU A 268 15.82 -9.13 -8.79
N SER A 269 16.45 -10.20 -8.36
CA SER A 269 16.79 -11.35 -9.18
C SER A 269 15.79 -12.48 -8.91
N LEU A 270 15.03 -12.88 -9.93
CA LEU A 270 14.10 -14.01 -9.78
C LEU A 270 14.86 -15.32 -9.55
N VAL A 271 16.00 -15.50 -10.21
CA VAL A 271 16.83 -16.71 -10.09
C VAL A 271 17.32 -16.86 -8.65
N ASP A 272 17.91 -15.78 -8.09
CA ASP A 272 18.49 -15.82 -6.73
C ASP A 272 17.39 -15.91 -5.65
N ASN A 273 16.18 -15.43 -5.93
CA ASN A 273 15.09 -15.39 -4.95
C ASN A 273 14.02 -16.47 -5.16
N TRP A 274 14.14 -17.34 -6.18
CA TRP A 274 13.11 -18.32 -6.50
C TRP A 274 12.76 -19.25 -5.33
N GLU A 275 13.78 -19.76 -4.64
CA GLU A 275 13.59 -20.59 -3.45
C GLU A 275 12.86 -19.85 -2.32
N LEU A 276 13.20 -18.56 -2.11
CA LEU A 276 12.55 -17.73 -1.11
C LEU A 276 11.08 -17.44 -1.47
N ILE A 277 10.79 -17.23 -2.76
CA ILE A 277 9.43 -17.06 -3.25
C ILE A 277 8.59 -18.33 -3.00
N LEU A 278 9.11 -19.49 -3.35
CA LEU A 278 8.43 -20.77 -3.13
C LEU A 278 8.22 -21.08 -1.64
N LYS A 279 9.16 -20.70 -0.79
CA LYS A 279 9.04 -20.80 0.66
C LYS A 279 8.20 -19.67 1.28
N SER A 280 7.73 -18.74 0.45
CA SER A 280 7.03 -17.51 0.91
C SER A 280 7.80 -16.77 2.01
N ASP A 281 9.12 -16.68 1.88
CA ASP A 281 10.01 -16.07 2.85
C ASP A 281 9.96 -14.54 2.73
N LEU A 282 9.57 -13.86 3.79
CA LEU A 282 9.42 -12.40 3.80
C LEU A 282 10.74 -11.61 3.78
N ARG A 283 11.90 -12.28 3.83
CA ARG A 283 13.20 -11.60 3.71
C ARG A 283 13.45 -10.98 2.34
N THR A 284 12.74 -11.45 1.32
CA THR A 284 12.80 -10.83 -0.01
C THR A 284 11.59 -9.91 -0.25
N PRO A 285 11.79 -8.69 -0.74
CA PRO A 285 10.70 -7.75 -1.07
C PRO A 285 10.03 -8.13 -2.39
N SER A 286 9.50 -9.35 -2.48
CA SER A 286 8.93 -9.90 -3.70
C SER A 286 7.53 -10.47 -3.49
N VAL A 287 7.13 -11.31 -4.43
CA VAL A 287 5.87 -12.06 -4.39
C VAL A 287 5.97 -13.28 -3.48
N ASN A 288 4.82 -13.85 -3.13
CA ASN A 288 4.68 -15.08 -2.37
C ASN A 288 3.81 -16.10 -3.13
N LEU A 289 3.55 -17.27 -2.51
CA LEU A 289 2.71 -18.32 -3.10
C LEU A 289 1.30 -17.82 -3.46
N LEU A 290 0.75 -16.86 -2.73
CA LEU A 290 -0.57 -16.29 -3.05
C LEU A 290 -0.56 -15.57 -4.40
N TYR A 291 0.51 -14.85 -4.72
CA TYR A 291 0.66 -14.21 -6.03
C TYR A 291 0.76 -15.25 -7.14
N LEU A 292 1.56 -16.31 -6.93
CA LEU A 292 1.68 -17.41 -7.91
C LEU A 292 0.34 -18.10 -8.13
N LEU A 293 -0.41 -18.34 -7.06
CA LEU A 293 -1.78 -18.84 -7.17
C LEU A 293 -2.66 -17.90 -8.00
N GLY A 294 -2.58 -16.60 -7.77
CA GLY A 294 -3.31 -15.60 -8.54
C GLY A 294 -2.98 -15.66 -10.03
N LEU A 295 -1.71 -15.85 -10.40
CA LEU A 295 -1.32 -16.06 -11.79
C LEU A 295 -1.94 -17.33 -12.38
N VAL A 296 -1.89 -18.45 -11.66
CA VAL A 296 -2.51 -19.70 -12.11
C VAL A 296 -4.02 -19.53 -12.28
N LEU A 297 -4.71 -18.90 -11.33
CA LEU A 297 -6.14 -18.62 -11.43
C LEU A 297 -6.44 -17.70 -12.62
N SER A 298 -5.58 -16.70 -12.90
CA SER A 298 -5.73 -15.85 -14.08
C SER A 298 -5.65 -16.62 -15.38
N LEU A 299 -4.81 -17.67 -15.47
CA LEU A 299 -4.71 -18.54 -16.64
C LEU A 299 -5.92 -19.47 -16.75
N ILE A 300 -6.37 -20.09 -15.65
CA ILE A 300 -7.53 -20.97 -15.63
C ILE A 300 -8.80 -20.22 -16.07
N PHE A 301 -8.99 -19.00 -15.56
CA PHE A 301 -10.15 -18.17 -15.85
C PHE A 301 -9.93 -17.19 -17.01
N ALA A 302 -8.91 -17.40 -17.85
CA ALA A 302 -8.52 -16.52 -18.95
C ALA A 302 -9.67 -16.19 -19.92
N LYS A 303 -10.58 -17.14 -20.18
CA LYS A 303 -11.75 -16.93 -21.04
C LYS A 303 -12.67 -15.79 -20.56
N HIS A 304 -12.75 -15.55 -19.25
CA HIS A 304 -13.55 -14.47 -18.67
C HIS A 304 -12.83 -13.13 -18.79
N PHE A 305 -11.51 -13.13 -18.69
CA PHE A 305 -10.69 -11.94 -18.72
C PHE A 305 -10.53 -11.33 -20.12
N VAL A 306 -10.56 -12.15 -21.17
CA VAL A 306 -10.39 -11.68 -22.56
C VAL A 306 -11.48 -10.68 -22.97
N LYS A 307 -12.69 -10.75 -22.39
CA LYS A 307 -13.81 -9.88 -22.72
C LYS A 307 -13.73 -8.49 -22.06
N ALA A 308 -13.12 -8.35 -20.90
CA ALA A 308 -13.10 -7.11 -20.13
C ALA A 308 -11.80 -6.31 -20.41
N ARG A 309 -11.92 -5.21 -21.17
CA ARG A 309 -10.77 -4.32 -21.51
C ARG A 309 -10.03 -3.83 -20.26
N GLU A 310 -10.76 -3.42 -19.23
CA GLU A 310 -10.16 -2.88 -18.00
C GLU A 310 -9.29 -3.91 -17.26
N THR A 311 -9.77 -5.15 -17.16
CA THR A 311 -9.04 -6.25 -16.53
C THR A 311 -7.72 -6.52 -17.23
N ARG A 312 -7.71 -6.50 -18.57
CA ARG A 312 -6.48 -6.64 -19.37
C ARG A 312 -5.50 -5.50 -19.10
N ILE A 313 -6.00 -4.26 -19.00
CA ILE A 313 -5.17 -3.09 -18.70
C ILE A 313 -4.56 -3.24 -17.31
N TYR A 314 -5.33 -3.62 -16.31
CA TYR A 314 -4.80 -3.79 -14.94
C TYR A 314 -3.75 -4.89 -14.87
N LEU A 315 -4.01 -6.04 -15.49
CA LEU A 315 -3.03 -7.12 -15.52
C LEU A 315 -1.76 -6.70 -16.27
N PHE A 316 -1.90 -6.03 -17.42
CA PHE A 316 -0.75 -5.52 -18.19
C PHE A 316 0.08 -4.52 -17.37
N ILE A 317 -0.56 -3.53 -16.72
CA ILE A 317 0.15 -2.56 -15.85
C ILE A 317 0.87 -3.29 -14.72
N SER A 318 0.20 -4.25 -14.08
CA SER A 318 0.81 -5.06 -13.01
C SER A 318 2.05 -5.80 -13.49
N LEU A 319 1.98 -6.46 -14.64
CA LEU A 319 3.11 -7.22 -15.20
C LEU A 319 4.26 -6.31 -15.63
N VAL A 320 3.97 -5.15 -16.24
CA VAL A 320 5.00 -4.15 -16.58
C VAL A 320 5.69 -3.65 -15.32
N LEU A 321 4.93 -3.25 -14.29
CA LEU A 321 5.50 -2.80 -13.03
C LEU A 321 6.31 -3.90 -12.33
N ALA A 322 5.83 -5.15 -12.37
CA ALA A 322 6.56 -6.31 -11.86
C ALA A 322 7.89 -6.51 -12.60
N PHE A 323 7.88 -6.41 -13.94
CA PHE A 323 9.11 -6.49 -14.75
C PHE A 323 10.10 -5.38 -14.39
N LEU A 324 9.62 -4.15 -14.17
CA LEU A 324 10.46 -3.02 -13.74
C LEU A 324 11.07 -3.23 -12.34
N THR A 325 10.62 -4.18 -11.53
CA THR A 325 11.31 -4.50 -10.27
C THR A 325 12.54 -5.37 -10.46
N LEU A 326 12.74 -5.97 -11.63
CA LEU A 326 13.75 -6.98 -11.89
C LEU A 326 15.09 -6.42 -12.35
N LYS A 327 16.16 -7.16 -12.06
CA LYS A 327 17.54 -6.90 -12.58
C LYS A 327 17.61 -6.98 -14.11
N SER A 328 16.68 -7.70 -14.75
CA SER A 328 16.62 -7.81 -16.21
C SER A 328 16.29 -6.49 -16.91
N PHE A 329 15.70 -5.53 -16.20
CA PHE A 329 15.53 -4.17 -16.71
C PHE A 329 16.86 -3.41 -16.63
N PRO A 330 17.25 -2.63 -17.65
CA PRO A 330 18.55 -1.95 -17.71
C PRO A 330 18.63 -0.71 -16.79
N TRP A 331 18.55 -0.92 -15.49
CA TRP A 331 18.56 0.13 -14.45
C TRP A 331 19.81 1.02 -14.50
N GLN A 332 20.92 0.51 -15.05
CA GLN A 332 22.17 1.29 -15.20
C GLN A 332 21.95 2.58 -16.01
N LEU A 333 21.09 2.51 -17.05
CA LEU A 333 20.79 3.66 -17.91
C LEU A 333 20.06 4.80 -17.17
N LEU A 334 19.40 4.48 -16.05
CA LEU A 334 18.60 5.43 -15.28
C LEU A 334 19.30 5.90 -14.00
N GLN A 335 20.53 5.42 -13.72
CA GLN A 335 21.25 5.70 -12.48
C GLN A 335 21.52 7.20 -12.28
N GLU A 336 21.92 7.90 -13.33
CA GLU A 336 22.23 9.35 -13.30
C GLU A 336 20.99 10.24 -13.48
N SER A 337 19.81 9.65 -13.61
CA SER A 337 18.55 10.38 -13.75
C SER A 337 17.86 10.58 -12.38
N PRO A 338 16.82 11.45 -12.30
CA PRO A 338 16.01 11.58 -11.10
C PRO A 338 15.36 10.26 -10.62
N VAL A 339 15.28 9.24 -11.49
CA VAL A 339 14.77 7.91 -11.15
C VAL A 339 15.63 7.23 -10.08
N SER A 340 16.90 7.59 -9.94
CA SER A 340 17.77 7.08 -8.86
C SER A 340 17.23 7.37 -7.45
N ASN A 341 16.36 8.37 -7.29
CA ASN A 341 15.67 8.64 -6.02
C ASN A 341 14.66 7.54 -5.63
N LEU A 342 14.31 6.66 -6.56
CA LEU A 342 13.55 5.45 -6.25
C LEU A 342 14.30 4.56 -5.24
N GLN A 343 15.63 4.55 -5.29
CA GLN A 343 16.58 3.79 -4.45
C GLN A 343 16.44 2.26 -4.61
N PHE A 344 15.23 1.77 -4.61
CA PHE A 344 14.88 0.36 -4.66
C PHE A 344 13.78 0.11 -5.69
N PRO A 345 14.10 -0.47 -6.86
CA PRO A 345 13.12 -0.78 -7.90
C PRO A 345 11.92 -1.62 -7.41
N TRP A 346 12.13 -2.49 -6.42
CA TRP A 346 11.10 -3.32 -5.83
C TRP A 346 9.99 -2.52 -5.11
N ARG A 347 10.14 -1.22 -4.85
CA ARG A 347 9.06 -0.34 -4.37
C ARG A 347 7.88 -0.25 -5.34
N LEU A 348 8.10 -0.51 -6.61
CA LEU A 348 7.04 -0.57 -7.62
C LEU A 348 6.03 -1.71 -7.35
N TRP A 349 6.39 -2.70 -6.51
CA TRP A 349 5.44 -3.74 -6.09
C TRP A 349 4.20 -3.19 -5.40
N SER A 350 4.26 -2.07 -4.69
CA SER A 350 3.07 -1.45 -4.08
C SER A 350 1.97 -1.20 -5.11
N PHE A 351 2.36 -0.72 -6.30
CA PHE A 351 1.46 -0.45 -7.42
C PHE A 351 1.16 -1.71 -8.24
N ALA A 352 2.17 -2.55 -8.49
CA ALA A 352 1.97 -3.80 -9.22
C ALA A 352 0.90 -4.66 -8.54
N LEU A 353 0.96 -4.80 -7.21
CA LEU A 353 0.01 -5.58 -6.43
C LEU A 353 -1.38 -4.94 -6.37
N LEU A 354 -1.47 -3.61 -6.34
CA LEU A 354 -2.75 -2.91 -6.45
C LEU A 354 -3.47 -3.33 -7.74
N PHE A 355 -2.80 -3.20 -8.89
CA PHE A 355 -3.39 -3.53 -10.18
C PHE A 355 -3.62 -5.04 -10.36
N PHE A 356 -2.73 -5.87 -9.83
CA PHE A 356 -2.91 -7.32 -9.83
C PHE A 356 -4.16 -7.75 -9.06
N SER A 357 -4.34 -7.21 -7.85
CA SER A 357 -5.49 -7.51 -7.00
C SER A 357 -6.80 -7.04 -7.62
N LEU A 358 -6.80 -5.87 -8.31
CA LEU A 358 -7.94 -5.39 -9.08
C LEU A 358 -8.25 -6.29 -10.28
N ALA A 359 -7.23 -6.74 -11.00
CA ALA A 359 -7.41 -7.69 -12.11
C ALA A 359 -8.03 -8.99 -11.61
N LEU A 360 -7.51 -9.56 -10.51
CA LEU A 360 -8.04 -10.78 -9.92
C LEU A 360 -9.46 -10.61 -9.39
N ALA A 361 -9.78 -9.48 -8.78
CA ALA A 361 -11.15 -9.16 -8.34
C ALA A 361 -12.16 -9.26 -9.51
N ASN A 362 -11.74 -8.83 -10.71
CA ASN A 362 -12.58 -8.92 -11.91
C ASN A 362 -12.57 -10.32 -12.52
N ILE A 363 -11.41 -10.99 -12.60
CA ILE A 363 -11.27 -12.34 -13.19
C ILE A 363 -12.10 -13.36 -12.40
N LEU A 364 -12.11 -13.22 -11.08
CA LEU A 364 -12.73 -14.17 -10.16
C LEU A 364 -14.14 -13.75 -9.70
N GLU A 365 -14.75 -12.74 -10.34
CA GLU A 365 -16.05 -12.19 -9.95
C GLU A 365 -17.17 -13.23 -9.86
N ASN A 366 -17.11 -14.29 -10.66
CA ASN A 366 -18.10 -15.36 -10.72
C ASN A 366 -17.87 -16.48 -9.68
N MET A 367 -16.80 -16.38 -8.86
CA MET A 367 -16.59 -17.37 -7.79
C MET A 367 -17.77 -17.36 -6.79
N SER A 368 -18.09 -18.52 -6.24
CA SER A 368 -19.05 -18.62 -5.15
C SER A 368 -18.53 -17.94 -3.88
N MET A 369 -19.42 -17.44 -3.01
CA MET A 369 -19.03 -16.85 -1.73
C MET A 369 -18.22 -17.86 -0.88
N LYS A 370 -18.56 -19.14 -0.92
CA LYS A 370 -17.80 -20.21 -0.23
C LYS A 370 -16.33 -20.25 -0.72
N ALA A 371 -16.11 -20.22 -2.04
CA ALA A 371 -14.77 -20.22 -2.61
C ALA A 371 -13.99 -18.96 -2.26
N VAL A 372 -14.63 -17.78 -2.25
CA VAL A 372 -14.02 -16.54 -1.80
C VAL A 372 -13.63 -16.60 -0.32
N THR A 373 -14.51 -17.14 0.53
CA THR A 373 -14.18 -17.33 1.96
C THR A 373 -13.00 -18.26 2.14
N MET A 374 -12.93 -19.37 1.39
CA MET A 374 -11.77 -20.27 1.42
C MET A 374 -10.48 -19.56 0.98
N LEU A 375 -10.54 -18.70 -0.03
CA LEU A 375 -9.41 -17.90 -0.49
C LEU A 375 -8.92 -16.94 0.61
N VAL A 376 -9.84 -16.28 1.33
CA VAL A 376 -9.51 -15.41 2.48
C VAL A 376 -8.83 -16.23 3.58
N LEU A 377 -9.40 -17.39 3.95
CA LEU A 377 -8.81 -18.26 4.98
C LEU A 377 -7.42 -18.75 4.58
N MET A 378 -7.22 -19.14 3.32
CA MET A 378 -5.91 -19.51 2.82
C MET A 378 -4.90 -18.35 2.90
N GLY A 379 -5.30 -17.13 2.53
CA GLY A 379 -4.47 -15.94 2.69
C GLY A 379 -4.11 -15.68 4.15
N LEU A 380 -5.05 -15.83 5.09
CA LEU A 380 -4.81 -15.72 6.53
C LEU A 380 -3.83 -16.81 7.02
N CYS A 381 -4.02 -18.06 6.63
CA CYS A 381 -3.11 -19.16 7.00
C CYS A 381 -1.69 -18.90 6.49
N LEU A 382 -1.54 -18.45 5.22
CA LEU A 382 -0.24 -18.12 4.65
C LEU A 382 0.41 -16.95 5.41
N ASN A 383 -0.36 -15.89 5.72
CA ASN A 383 0.13 -14.76 6.52
C ASN A 383 0.63 -15.22 7.89
N MET A 384 -0.12 -16.07 8.59
CA MET A 384 0.27 -16.60 9.90
C MET A 384 1.56 -17.41 9.79
N PHE A 385 1.66 -18.31 8.81
CA PHE A 385 2.86 -19.11 8.54
C PHE A 385 4.08 -18.22 8.27
N GLN A 386 3.93 -17.18 7.44
CA GLN A 386 5.02 -16.28 7.09
C GLN A 386 5.52 -15.47 8.30
N ILE A 387 4.61 -14.98 9.15
CA ILE A 387 4.99 -14.25 10.37
C ILE A 387 5.79 -15.16 11.31
N VAL A 388 5.29 -16.35 11.60
CA VAL A 388 5.97 -17.32 12.48
C VAL A 388 7.34 -17.65 11.95
N THR A 389 7.45 -17.96 10.64
CA THR A 389 8.72 -18.33 10.00
C THR A 389 9.75 -17.20 10.08
N VAL A 390 9.35 -15.96 9.82
CA VAL A 390 10.27 -14.81 9.88
C VAL A 390 10.73 -14.56 11.30
N GLN A 391 9.81 -14.55 12.27
CA GLN A 391 10.14 -14.29 13.66
C GLN A 391 11.08 -15.38 14.25
N ASP A 392 10.83 -16.65 13.93
CA ASP A 392 11.72 -17.76 14.35
C ASP A 392 13.14 -17.59 13.79
N LYS A 393 13.26 -17.28 12.49
CA LYS A 393 14.58 -17.06 11.85
C LYS A 393 15.31 -15.86 12.45
N MET A 394 14.62 -14.76 12.71
CA MET A 394 15.22 -13.56 13.30
C MET A 394 15.65 -13.78 14.76
N THR A 395 14.92 -14.62 15.49
CA THR A 395 15.31 -15.03 16.84
C THR A 395 16.58 -15.87 16.84
N LYS A 396 16.69 -16.86 15.94
CA LYS A 396 17.85 -17.74 15.82
C LYS A 396 19.11 -17.03 15.31
N ALA A 397 18.98 -16.00 14.48
CA ALA A 397 20.11 -15.26 13.96
C ALA A 397 20.80 -14.34 14.99
N LYS A 398 20.19 -14.10 16.16
CA LYS A 398 20.74 -13.27 17.25
C LYS A 398 21.30 -14.06 18.42
N ASN A 399 21.06 -15.36 18.46
CA ASN A 399 21.70 -16.30 19.39
C ASN A 399 22.92 -16.93 18.70
#